data_4da02bcabe90dc3a1723ca49071ac75a
#
_entry.id   4da02bcabe90dc3a1723ca49071ac75a
#
_cell.length_a   1.000
_cell.length_b   1.000
_cell.length_c   1.000
_cell.angle_alpha   90.00
_cell.angle_beta   90.00
_cell.angle_gamma   90.00
#
_symmetry.space_group_name_H-M   'P 1'
#
loop_
_entity.id
_entity.type
_entity.pdbx_description
1 polymer ?
#
loop_
_entity_poly.entity_id
_entity_poly.type
_entity_poly.pdbx_seq_one_letter_code
_entity_poly.pdbx_strand_id
1 'polypeptide(L)'
;MCVDFTDLNKACPKDSYPLPNIDALVDSASGCKLLSFLDAFSGYNQIKMHPMDEEKTSFMTERSCYCYKVMVFRLKNAGATYQRLMDKVLAPMLGRNVQAYVDDMVVTSLEKSRHVTDLKELFVAIAKYKLEAGKFLGFLLTERGIEANPGKCAAILAMRSPATVKEVQQLTGRMAALSRFVSASGEKGHPYF
;
A
#
# COMPACT_ATOMS: atom_id res chain seq x y z
N MET A 1 3.10 11.09 -12.87
CA MET A 1 3.52 10.68 -14.22
C MET A 1 3.64 9.17 -14.22
N CYS A 2 3.18 8.47 -15.27
CA CYS A 2 3.26 7.04 -15.39
C CYS A 2 4.19 6.71 -16.57
N VAL A 3 5.27 5.98 -16.29
CA VAL A 3 6.23 5.52 -17.30
C VAL A 3 5.95 4.06 -17.61
N ASP A 4 6.03 3.67 -18.86
CA ASP A 4 5.89 2.28 -19.28
C ASP A 4 7.25 1.57 -19.23
N PHE A 5 7.34 0.54 -18.40
CA PHE A 5 8.53 -0.30 -18.24
C PHE A 5 8.36 -1.70 -18.86
N THR A 6 7.41 -1.88 -19.77
CA THR A 6 7.09 -3.21 -20.33
C THR A 6 8.32 -3.88 -20.93
N ASP A 7 9.11 -3.18 -21.75
CA ASP A 7 10.28 -3.76 -22.40
C ASP A 7 11.45 -3.97 -21.45
N LEU A 8 11.66 -3.04 -20.52
CA LEU A 8 12.61 -3.21 -19.43
C LEU A 8 12.28 -4.47 -18.60
N ASN A 9 11.01 -4.64 -18.25
CA ASN A 9 10.54 -5.78 -17.47
C ASN A 9 10.68 -7.12 -18.22
N LYS A 10 10.54 -7.14 -19.55
CA LYS A 10 10.79 -8.33 -20.37
C LYS A 10 12.26 -8.73 -20.34
N ALA A 11 13.15 -7.75 -20.46
CA ALA A 11 14.60 -7.97 -20.45
C ALA A 11 15.15 -8.30 -19.05
N CYS A 12 14.48 -7.87 -17.99
CA CYS A 12 14.90 -8.08 -16.61
C CYS A 12 14.69 -9.55 -16.18
N PRO A 13 15.72 -10.27 -15.67
CA PRO A 13 15.55 -11.59 -15.07
C PRO A 13 14.60 -11.50 -13.87
N LYS A 14 13.78 -12.55 -13.69
CA LYS A 14 12.88 -12.62 -12.53
C LYS A 14 13.67 -12.93 -11.25
N ASP A 15 13.48 -12.11 -10.22
CA ASP A 15 13.92 -12.45 -8.86
C ASP A 15 13.00 -13.54 -8.29
N SER A 16 13.58 -14.63 -7.83
CA SER A 16 12.87 -15.78 -7.27
C SER A 16 12.57 -15.63 -5.77
N TYR A 17 12.81 -14.44 -5.19
CA TYR A 17 12.51 -14.21 -3.78
C TYR A 17 11.03 -14.49 -3.49
N PRO A 18 10.71 -15.37 -2.51
CA PRO A 18 9.34 -15.76 -2.24
C PRO A 18 8.57 -14.59 -1.63
N LEU A 19 7.36 -14.35 -2.14
CA LEU A 19 6.40 -13.50 -1.45
C LEU A 19 5.61 -14.36 -0.44
N PRO A 20 5.24 -13.79 0.71
CA PRO A 20 4.43 -14.49 1.69
C PRO A 20 3.09 -14.96 1.09
N ASN A 21 2.55 -16.05 1.62
CA ASN A 21 1.19 -16.47 1.27
C ASN A 21 0.18 -15.60 2.02
N ILE A 22 -0.71 -14.93 1.27
CA ILE A 22 -1.73 -14.05 1.83
C ILE A 22 -2.69 -14.80 2.76
N ASP A 23 -3.09 -16.01 2.39
CA ASP A 23 -4.00 -16.83 3.21
C ASP A 23 -3.36 -17.16 4.56
N ALA A 24 -2.07 -17.52 4.57
CA ALA A 24 -1.34 -17.77 5.82
C ALA A 24 -1.21 -16.49 6.69
N LEU A 25 -1.09 -15.31 6.07
CA LEU A 25 -1.09 -14.04 6.82
C LEU A 25 -2.46 -13.74 7.44
N VAL A 26 -3.53 -14.01 6.72
CA VAL A 26 -4.90 -13.87 7.24
C VAL A 26 -5.16 -14.85 8.37
N ASP A 27 -4.76 -16.11 8.22
CA ASP A 27 -4.90 -17.14 9.24
C ASP A 27 -4.13 -16.79 10.51
N SER A 28 -2.92 -16.23 10.38
CA SER A 28 -2.11 -15.79 11.52
C SER A 28 -2.72 -14.63 12.31
N ALA A 29 -3.59 -13.85 11.69
CA ALA A 29 -4.34 -12.77 12.34
C ALA A 29 -5.61 -13.28 13.04
N SER A 30 -6.01 -14.52 12.78
CA SER A 30 -7.20 -15.14 13.39
C SER A 30 -7.01 -15.30 14.90
N GLY A 31 -8.06 -14.99 15.66
CA GLY A 31 -8.03 -15.06 17.12
C GLY A 31 -7.38 -13.87 17.83
N CYS A 32 -6.76 -12.95 17.11
CA CYS A 32 -6.24 -11.71 17.70
C CYS A 32 -7.36 -10.76 18.09
N LYS A 33 -7.22 -10.09 19.25
CA LYS A 33 -8.23 -9.14 19.74
C LYS A 33 -8.10 -7.76 19.12
N LEU A 34 -6.91 -7.37 18.68
CA LEU A 34 -6.66 -6.10 18.01
C LEU A 34 -5.73 -6.31 16.83
N LEU A 35 -6.04 -5.58 15.76
CA LEU A 35 -5.27 -5.52 14.52
C LEU A 35 -5.05 -4.05 14.18
N SER A 36 -3.80 -3.68 13.90
CA SER A 36 -3.47 -2.38 13.31
C SER A 36 -2.82 -2.58 11.95
N PHE A 37 -3.37 -1.93 10.96
CA PHE A 37 -2.90 -1.99 9.59
C PHE A 37 -2.11 -0.73 9.28
N LEU A 38 -0.94 -0.89 8.71
CA LEU A 38 -0.05 0.19 8.31
C LEU A 38 0.37 -0.03 6.86
N ASP A 39 0.48 1.05 6.11
CA ASP A 39 0.99 1.09 4.75
C ASP A 39 2.30 1.89 4.74
N ALA A 40 3.31 1.40 4.03
CA ALA A 40 4.55 2.13 3.84
C ALA A 40 4.32 3.33 2.92
N PHE A 41 4.58 4.54 3.43
CA PHE A 41 4.42 5.76 2.62
C PHE A 41 5.40 5.77 1.46
N SER A 42 4.89 5.66 0.22
CA SER A 42 5.73 5.59 -0.98
C SER A 42 6.86 4.55 -0.86
N GLY A 43 6.55 3.37 -0.32
CA GLY A 43 7.52 2.36 0.12
C GLY A 43 8.63 2.09 -0.89
N TYR A 44 8.29 1.86 -2.16
CA TYR A 44 9.29 1.62 -3.22
C TYR A 44 10.25 2.79 -3.40
N ASN A 45 9.80 4.04 -3.29
CA ASN A 45 10.64 5.22 -3.48
C ASN A 45 11.64 5.44 -2.33
N GLN A 46 11.52 4.69 -1.24
CA GLN A 46 12.47 4.74 -0.12
C GLN A 46 13.72 3.89 -0.40
N ILE A 47 13.69 3.02 -1.40
CA ILE A 47 14.82 2.18 -1.82
C ILE A 47 15.57 2.90 -2.95
N LYS A 48 16.85 3.16 -2.73
CA LYS A 48 17.73 3.74 -3.76
C LYS A 48 17.96 2.74 -4.89
N MET A 49 17.91 3.23 -6.13
CA MET A 49 18.32 2.47 -7.31
C MET A 49 19.83 2.26 -7.28
N HIS A 50 20.30 1.13 -7.78
CA HIS A 50 21.72 0.95 -8.01
C HIS A 50 22.17 1.88 -9.15
N PRO A 51 23.31 2.60 -9.02
CA PRO A 51 23.73 3.58 -10.03
C PRO A 51 23.79 3.04 -11.47
N MET A 52 24.21 1.79 -11.67
CA MET A 52 24.21 1.14 -12.98
C MET A 52 22.82 0.82 -13.56
N ASP A 53 21.77 0.92 -12.74
CA ASP A 53 20.39 0.64 -13.16
C ASP A 53 19.55 1.92 -13.31
N GLU A 54 20.04 3.07 -12.85
CA GLU A 54 19.33 4.35 -12.95
C GLU A 54 19.00 4.68 -14.40
N GLU A 55 19.97 4.60 -15.32
CA GLU A 55 19.80 4.91 -16.73
C GLU A 55 18.79 3.99 -17.43
N LYS A 56 18.63 2.73 -16.96
CA LYS A 56 17.66 1.78 -17.52
C LYS A 56 16.20 2.20 -17.28
N THR A 57 15.99 3.10 -16.34
CA THR A 57 14.66 3.67 -16.04
C THR A 57 14.40 4.99 -16.74
N SER A 58 15.23 5.33 -17.75
CA SER A 58 15.18 6.62 -18.44
C SER A 58 13.88 6.80 -19.21
N PHE A 59 13.38 8.02 -19.21
CA PHE A 59 12.25 8.44 -19.99
C PHE A 59 12.46 9.87 -20.52
N MET A 60 11.92 10.14 -21.69
CA MET A 60 12.01 11.45 -22.32
C MET A 60 10.76 12.27 -22.04
N THR A 61 10.99 13.55 -21.88
CA THR A 61 9.95 14.60 -21.87
C THR A 61 10.26 15.62 -22.97
N GLU A 62 9.34 16.51 -23.23
CA GLU A 62 9.58 17.60 -24.19
C GLU A 62 10.80 18.46 -23.86
N ARG A 63 11.23 18.49 -22.60
CA ARG A 63 12.30 19.37 -22.12
C ARG A 63 13.62 18.67 -21.92
N SER A 64 13.61 17.38 -21.53
CA SER A 64 14.83 16.67 -21.18
C SER A 64 14.60 15.17 -21.02
N CYS A 65 15.71 14.41 -20.89
CA CYS A 65 15.72 13.02 -20.49
C CYS A 65 15.96 12.93 -18.98
N TYR A 66 15.19 12.07 -18.30
CA TYR A 66 15.28 11.85 -16.86
C TYR A 66 15.39 10.36 -16.56
N CYS A 67 15.97 10.02 -15.43
CA CYS A 67 15.97 8.68 -14.87
C CYS A 67 15.60 8.72 -13.38
N TYR A 68 15.20 7.57 -12.85
CA TYR A 68 14.87 7.44 -11.43
C TYR A 68 16.11 7.04 -10.62
N LYS A 69 16.36 7.77 -9.52
CA LYS A 69 17.39 7.43 -8.52
C LYS A 69 16.87 6.53 -7.40
N VAL A 70 15.58 6.27 -7.41
CA VAL A 70 14.88 5.42 -6.43
C VAL A 70 14.07 4.36 -7.17
N MET A 71 13.79 3.26 -6.50
CA MET A 71 12.98 2.19 -7.06
C MET A 71 11.55 2.70 -7.29
N VAL A 72 11.06 2.48 -8.50
CA VAL A 72 9.73 2.94 -8.91
C VAL A 72 8.75 1.79 -8.98
N PHE A 73 7.48 2.14 -8.85
CA PHE A 73 6.38 1.22 -9.04
C PHE A 73 6.39 0.61 -10.46
N ARG A 74 5.92 -0.62 -10.61
CA ARG A 74 5.84 -1.40 -11.85
C ARG A 74 7.15 -2.01 -12.36
N LEU A 75 8.27 -1.87 -11.68
CA LEU A 75 9.45 -2.68 -11.99
C LEU A 75 9.19 -4.14 -11.58
N LYS A 76 9.60 -5.08 -12.45
CA LYS A 76 9.34 -6.53 -12.31
C LYS A 76 9.70 -7.10 -10.94
N ASN A 77 10.82 -6.67 -10.39
CA ASN A 77 11.37 -7.20 -9.14
C ASN A 77 11.16 -6.27 -7.94
N ALA A 78 10.38 -5.19 -8.09
CA ALA A 78 10.17 -4.22 -7.03
C ALA A 78 9.56 -4.87 -5.77
N GLY A 79 8.52 -5.69 -5.93
CA GLY A 79 7.88 -6.39 -4.82
C GLY A 79 8.84 -7.33 -4.09
N ALA A 80 9.62 -8.14 -4.83
CA ALA A 80 10.60 -9.05 -4.25
C ALA A 80 11.70 -8.30 -3.46
N THR A 81 12.19 -7.20 -4.02
CA THR A 81 13.21 -6.35 -3.38
C THR A 81 12.67 -5.71 -2.11
N TYR A 82 11.44 -5.20 -2.15
CA TYR A 82 10.81 -4.58 -0.99
C TYR A 82 10.50 -5.60 0.10
N GLN A 83 9.95 -6.77 -0.26
CA GLN A 83 9.70 -7.85 0.70
C GLN A 83 10.99 -8.27 1.42
N ARG A 84 12.09 -8.43 0.68
CA ARG A 84 13.41 -8.76 1.27
C ARG A 84 13.87 -7.68 2.27
N LEU A 85 13.59 -6.41 2.01
CA LEU A 85 13.86 -5.33 2.94
C LEU A 85 12.99 -5.47 4.19
N MET A 86 11.68 -5.69 4.03
CA MET A 86 10.73 -5.84 5.15
C MET A 86 11.06 -7.06 6.02
N ASP A 87 11.41 -8.19 5.41
CA ASP A 87 11.84 -9.39 6.14
C ASP A 87 13.08 -9.12 6.99
N LYS A 88 14.00 -8.30 6.50
CA LYS A 88 15.20 -7.89 7.26
C LYS A 88 14.87 -6.90 8.38
N VAL A 89 14.05 -5.90 8.10
CA VAL A 89 13.67 -4.84 9.06
C VAL A 89 12.85 -5.41 10.21
N LEU A 90 11.90 -6.29 9.88
CA LEU A 90 10.92 -6.83 10.80
C LEU A 90 11.29 -8.21 11.35
N ALA A 91 12.47 -8.76 11.00
CA ALA A 91 12.90 -10.10 11.39
C ALA A 91 12.61 -10.48 12.85
N PRO A 92 12.80 -9.60 13.87
CA PRO A 92 12.55 -9.96 15.26
C PRO A 92 11.08 -10.14 15.62
N MET A 93 10.16 -9.62 14.79
CA MET A 93 8.73 -9.56 15.10
C MET A 93 7.85 -10.24 14.04
N LEU A 94 8.40 -10.60 12.88
CA LEU A 94 7.67 -11.36 11.85
C LEU A 94 7.18 -12.70 12.39
N GLY A 95 5.90 -13.00 12.14
CA GLY A 95 5.25 -14.22 12.61
C GLY A 95 4.89 -14.24 14.09
N ARG A 96 5.35 -13.27 14.89
CA ARG A 96 5.02 -13.13 16.31
C ARG A 96 3.87 -12.16 16.53
N ASN A 97 4.06 -10.91 16.23
CA ASN A 97 3.09 -9.81 16.39
C ASN A 97 3.00 -8.89 15.18
N VAL A 98 3.80 -9.14 14.14
CA VAL A 98 3.79 -8.37 12.91
C VAL A 98 3.76 -9.33 11.72
N GLN A 99 2.94 -9.00 10.74
CA GLN A 99 2.90 -9.62 9.42
C GLN A 99 3.20 -8.53 8.38
N ALA A 100 3.93 -8.89 7.32
CA ALA A 100 4.22 -7.95 6.24
C ALA A 100 4.02 -8.62 4.89
N TYR A 101 3.36 -7.91 3.99
CA TYR A 101 3.21 -8.27 2.60
C TYR A 101 3.55 -7.07 1.73
N VAL A 102 4.77 -7.05 1.22
CA VAL A 102 5.31 -5.92 0.46
C VAL A 102 5.16 -4.62 1.24
N ASP A 103 4.29 -3.70 0.84
CA ASP A 103 4.09 -2.39 1.47
C ASP A 103 3.16 -2.45 2.70
N ASP A 104 2.32 -3.48 2.79
CA ASP A 104 1.32 -3.61 3.84
C ASP A 104 1.89 -4.32 5.08
N MET A 105 1.71 -3.72 6.24
CA MET A 105 2.08 -4.30 7.54
C MET A 105 0.85 -4.43 8.43
N VAL A 106 0.75 -5.53 9.14
CA VAL A 106 -0.32 -5.77 10.12
C VAL A 106 0.31 -6.10 11.47
N VAL A 107 0.00 -5.29 12.48
CA VAL A 107 0.33 -5.59 13.87
C VAL A 107 -0.84 -6.33 14.49
N THR A 108 -0.57 -7.50 15.03
CA THR A 108 -1.57 -8.39 15.64
C THR A 108 -1.29 -8.53 17.12
N SER A 109 -2.32 -8.46 17.98
CA SER A 109 -2.16 -8.65 19.42
C SER A 109 -3.25 -9.53 20.00
N LEU A 110 -2.84 -10.56 20.71
CA LEU A 110 -3.76 -11.47 21.43
C LEU A 110 -4.46 -10.80 22.60
N GLU A 111 -3.81 -9.79 23.19
CA GLU A 111 -4.34 -9.03 24.32
C GLU A 111 -4.36 -7.54 24.03
N LYS A 112 -5.47 -6.87 24.39
CA LYS A 112 -5.62 -5.41 24.17
C LYS A 112 -4.55 -4.60 24.90
N SER A 113 -4.13 -5.04 26.09
CA SER A 113 -3.12 -4.38 26.92
C SER A 113 -1.75 -4.32 26.28
N ARG A 114 -1.40 -5.28 25.42
CA ARG A 114 -0.10 -5.36 24.75
C ARG A 114 -0.02 -4.60 23.45
N HIS A 115 -1.15 -4.26 22.84
CA HIS A 115 -1.18 -3.71 21.49
C HIS A 115 -0.36 -2.44 21.31
N VAL A 116 -0.39 -1.53 22.29
CA VAL A 116 0.42 -0.30 22.25
C VAL A 116 1.92 -0.63 22.31
N THR A 117 2.31 -1.66 23.05
CA THR A 117 3.71 -2.09 23.13
C THR A 117 4.16 -2.71 21.80
N ASP A 118 3.32 -3.56 21.20
CA ASP A 118 3.57 -4.19 19.91
C ASP A 118 3.73 -3.14 18.80
N LEU A 119 2.86 -2.10 18.79
CA LEU A 119 2.99 -0.97 17.88
C LEU A 119 4.28 -0.16 18.08
N LYS A 120 4.66 0.11 19.35
CA LYS A 120 5.91 0.81 19.65
C LYS A 120 7.13 0.03 19.16
N GLU A 121 7.14 -1.28 19.32
CA GLU A 121 8.22 -2.15 18.83
C GLU A 121 8.36 -2.02 17.30
N LEU A 122 7.24 -2.07 16.56
CA LEU A 122 7.25 -1.84 15.11
C LEU A 122 7.81 -0.46 14.74
N PHE A 123 7.31 0.60 15.37
CA PHE A 123 7.77 1.96 15.06
C PHE A 123 9.25 2.18 15.35
N VAL A 124 9.79 1.57 16.41
CA VAL A 124 11.22 1.62 16.70
C VAL A 124 12.03 0.92 15.60
N ALA A 125 11.55 -0.25 15.11
CA ALA A 125 12.22 -0.96 14.03
C ALA A 125 12.21 -0.14 12.73
N ILE A 126 11.05 0.41 12.35
CA ILE A 126 10.89 1.26 11.15
C ILE A 126 11.81 2.48 11.24
N ALA A 127 11.80 3.19 12.37
CA ALA A 127 12.61 4.40 12.57
C ALA A 127 14.11 4.11 12.48
N LYS A 128 14.58 2.96 12.99
CA LYS A 128 15.98 2.54 12.91
C LYS A 128 16.48 2.45 11.45
N TYR A 129 15.62 2.05 10.53
CA TYR A 129 15.94 1.94 9.11
C TYR A 129 15.54 3.18 8.30
N LYS A 130 15.05 4.24 8.97
CA LYS A 130 14.57 5.48 8.36
C LYS A 130 13.45 5.26 7.33
N LEU A 131 12.65 4.24 7.55
CA LEU A 131 11.47 3.99 6.75
C LEU A 131 10.31 4.86 7.25
N GLU A 132 9.56 5.44 6.32
CA GLU A 132 8.37 6.22 6.62
C GLU A 132 7.14 5.32 6.48
N ALA A 133 6.37 5.20 7.55
CA ALA A 133 5.06 4.57 7.53
C ALA A 133 3.98 5.65 7.67
N GLY A 134 2.94 5.51 6.92
CA GLY A 134 1.87 6.51 6.84
C GLY A 134 0.48 5.90 6.91
N LYS A 135 -0.47 6.53 6.25
CA LYS A 135 -1.88 6.16 6.23
C LYS A 135 -2.08 4.80 5.57
N PHE A 136 -2.82 3.92 6.22
CA PHE A 136 -3.18 2.61 5.69
C PHE A 136 -4.19 2.73 4.53
N LEU A 137 -3.83 2.23 3.33
CA LEU A 137 -4.71 2.15 2.14
C LEU A 137 -5.55 3.41 1.88
N GLY A 138 -5.09 4.58 2.33
CA GLY A 138 -5.82 5.83 2.22
C GLY A 138 -7.03 5.96 3.15
N PHE A 139 -7.14 5.12 4.19
CA PHE A 139 -8.13 5.21 5.26
C PHE A 139 -7.57 5.96 6.47
N LEU A 140 -8.44 6.50 7.30
CA LEU A 140 -8.08 7.09 8.58
C LEU A 140 -8.28 6.05 9.68
N LEU A 141 -7.24 5.83 10.49
CA LEU A 141 -7.34 5.02 11.69
C LEU A 141 -7.65 5.94 12.87
N THR A 142 -8.77 5.71 13.51
CA THR A 142 -9.21 6.43 14.72
C THR A 142 -9.39 5.45 15.87
N GLU A 143 -9.58 5.96 17.08
CA GLU A 143 -9.92 5.13 18.25
C GLU A 143 -11.23 4.33 18.07
N ARG A 144 -12.08 4.74 17.13
CA ARG A 144 -13.33 4.06 16.77
C ARG A 144 -13.15 2.96 15.74
N GLY A 145 -11.95 2.82 15.17
CA GLY A 145 -11.62 1.85 14.11
C GLY A 145 -11.20 2.50 12.79
N ILE A 146 -11.44 1.80 11.68
CA ILE A 146 -11.10 2.27 10.35
C ILE A 146 -12.21 3.18 9.83
N GLU A 147 -11.88 4.44 9.58
CA GLU A 147 -12.80 5.43 9.03
C GLU A 147 -12.46 5.76 7.58
N ALA A 148 -13.48 6.17 6.82
CA ALA A 148 -13.28 6.66 5.46
C ALA A 148 -12.39 7.90 5.47
N ASN A 149 -11.47 8.01 4.51
CA ASN A 149 -10.63 9.19 4.38
C ASN A 149 -11.49 10.42 4.10
N PRO A 150 -11.47 11.46 4.98
CA PRO A 150 -12.28 12.66 4.81
C PRO A 150 -12.08 13.36 3.47
N GLY A 151 -10.86 13.35 2.94
CA GLY A 151 -10.55 13.91 1.62
C GLY A 151 -11.22 13.14 0.48
N LYS A 152 -11.31 11.80 0.57
CA LYS A 152 -12.04 10.99 -0.41
C LYS A 152 -13.56 11.23 -0.30
N CYS A 153 -14.09 11.33 0.91
CA CYS A 153 -15.50 11.67 1.12
C CYS A 153 -15.82 13.07 0.60
N ALA A 154 -15.02 14.08 0.93
CA ALA A 154 -15.18 15.44 0.43
C ALA A 154 -15.11 15.51 -1.11
N ALA A 155 -14.22 14.74 -1.73
CA ALA A 155 -14.11 14.68 -3.18
C ALA A 155 -15.35 14.08 -3.87
N ILE A 156 -16.09 13.19 -3.19
CA ILE A 156 -17.38 12.67 -3.70
C ILE A 156 -18.50 13.69 -3.47
N LEU A 157 -18.55 14.28 -2.27
CA LEU A 157 -19.55 15.30 -1.94
C LEU A 157 -19.46 16.56 -2.81
N ALA A 158 -18.24 16.91 -3.27
CA ALA A 158 -18.01 18.03 -4.17
C ALA A 158 -18.34 17.72 -5.65
N MET A 159 -18.66 16.46 -6.00
CA MET A 159 -19.05 16.11 -7.36
C MET A 159 -20.46 16.63 -7.66
N ARG A 160 -20.63 17.20 -8.85
CA ARG A 160 -21.97 17.46 -9.41
C ARG A 160 -22.62 16.14 -9.78
N SER A 161 -23.96 16.13 -9.84
CA SER A 161 -24.69 14.96 -10.37
C SER A 161 -24.15 14.59 -11.75
N PRO A 162 -23.77 13.33 -11.98
CA PRO A 162 -23.18 12.91 -13.24
C PRO A 162 -24.20 13.01 -14.38
N ALA A 163 -23.79 13.65 -15.46
CA ALA A 163 -24.58 13.84 -16.67
C ALA A 163 -24.07 13.01 -17.85
N THR A 164 -22.86 12.46 -17.76
CA THR A 164 -22.21 11.66 -18.80
C THR A 164 -21.79 10.29 -18.29
N VAL A 165 -21.69 9.30 -19.20
CA VAL A 165 -21.21 7.94 -18.86
C VAL A 165 -19.82 7.98 -18.19
N LYS A 166 -18.93 8.86 -18.64
CA LYS A 166 -17.59 9.03 -18.06
C LYS A 166 -17.65 9.54 -16.60
N GLU A 167 -18.56 10.45 -16.30
CA GLU A 167 -18.77 10.95 -14.94
C GLU A 167 -19.40 9.90 -14.02
N VAL A 168 -20.32 9.08 -14.55
CA VAL A 168 -20.87 7.92 -13.83
C VAL A 168 -19.76 6.92 -13.51
N GLN A 169 -18.89 6.58 -14.46
CA GLN A 169 -17.75 5.70 -14.22
C GLN A 169 -16.79 6.27 -13.17
N GLN A 170 -16.55 7.57 -13.21
CA GLN A 170 -15.70 8.25 -12.22
C GLN A 170 -16.33 8.23 -10.82
N LEU A 171 -17.62 8.48 -10.71
CA LEU A 171 -18.36 8.38 -9.45
C LEU A 171 -18.34 6.94 -8.91
N THR A 172 -18.63 5.96 -9.76
CA THR A 172 -18.64 4.53 -9.41
C THR A 172 -17.26 4.09 -8.90
N GLY A 173 -16.17 4.49 -9.58
CA GLY A 173 -14.81 4.18 -9.15
C GLY A 173 -14.47 4.79 -7.77
N ARG A 174 -14.91 6.02 -7.50
CA ARG A 174 -14.73 6.66 -6.19
C ARG A 174 -15.57 6.01 -5.09
N MET A 175 -16.82 5.62 -5.40
CA MET A 175 -17.70 4.90 -4.48
C MET A 175 -17.16 3.50 -4.18
N ALA A 176 -16.64 2.78 -5.16
CA ALA A 176 -16.02 1.47 -4.98
C ALA A 176 -14.83 1.52 -4.00
N ALA A 177 -14.03 2.60 -4.04
CA ALA A 177 -12.95 2.83 -3.07
C ALA A 177 -13.44 3.04 -1.62
N LEU A 178 -14.73 3.33 -1.42
CA LEU A 178 -15.37 3.52 -0.11
C LEU A 178 -16.39 2.42 0.21
N SER A 179 -16.48 1.36 -0.59
CA SER A 179 -17.53 0.32 -0.50
C SER A 179 -17.63 -0.31 0.90
N ARG A 180 -16.53 -0.45 1.62
CA ARG A 180 -16.51 -0.96 3.00
C ARG A 180 -17.30 -0.10 4.00
N PHE A 181 -17.50 1.19 3.71
CA PHE A 181 -18.18 2.14 4.58
C PHE A 181 -19.61 2.48 4.11
N VAL A 182 -19.98 2.04 2.92
CA VAL A 182 -21.31 2.27 2.37
C VAL A 182 -22.08 0.95 2.44
N SER A 183 -22.93 0.82 3.48
CA SER A 183 -23.85 -0.31 3.58
C SER A 183 -24.79 -0.32 2.38
N ALA A 184 -25.07 -1.51 1.83
CA ALA A 184 -25.94 -1.71 0.68
C ALA A 184 -25.56 -0.84 -0.55
N SER A 185 -24.26 -0.77 -0.86
CA SER A 185 -23.73 0.05 -1.96
C SER A 185 -24.32 -0.33 -3.33
N GLY A 186 -24.67 -1.60 -3.54
CA GLY A 186 -25.35 -2.06 -4.75
C GLY A 186 -26.76 -1.48 -4.91
N GLU A 187 -27.55 -1.46 -3.84
CA GLU A 187 -28.90 -0.91 -3.85
C GLU A 187 -28.89 0.61 -4.04
N LYS A 188 -27.94 1.30 -3.39
CA LYS A 188 -27.81 2.76 -3.49
C LYS A 188 -27.24 3.23 -4.84
N GLY A 189 -26.52 2.36 -5.55
CA GLY A 189 -26.00 2.63 -6.88
C GLY A 189 -27.03 2.38 -8.02
N HIS A 190 -28.09 1.64 -7.74
CA HIS A 190 -29.08 1.25 -8.75
C HIS A 190 -29.69 2.40 -9.58
N PRO A 191 -29.87 3.63 -9.07
CA PRO A 191 -30.36 4.75 -9.89
C PRO A 191 -29.37 5.23 -10.98
N TYR A 192 -28.14 4.76 -10.97
CA TYR A 192 -27.06 5.21 -11.88
C TYR A 192 -26.63 4.14 -12.90
N PHE A 193 -27.29 2.96 -12.89
CA PHE A 193 -27.07 1.85 -13.82
C PHE A 193 -28.31 1.55 -14.64
#